data_e8664e4e600e140a8c19a4ef72a81217
#
_entry.id   e8664e4e600e140a8c19a4ef72a81217
#
_cell.length_a   1.000
_cell.length_b   1.000
_cell.length_c   1.000
_cell.angle_alpha   90.00
_cell.angle_beta   90.00
_cell.angle_gamma   90.00
#
_symmetry.space_group_name_H-M   'P 1'
#
loop_
_entity.id
_entity.type
_entity.pdbx_description
1 polymer ?
#
loop_
_entity_poly.entity_id
_entity_poly.type
_entity_poly.pdbx_seq_one_letter_code
_entity_poly.pdbx_strand_id
1 'polypeptide(L)'
;MKIDPGKTEIKLLLNKMASLFDYTKDLVETHEKSLKDLLIQYDYKNIYDKNLMISEFHVIDCIGKNRLLNATFISKELDMTKGAISKITAKLLEKGLIKANRLENNKKEIYYTLTAQGREAFEIHEKLHEKENEKLLAIFDKYNKEELNTISKFLDDLLNDFRG
;
A
#
# COMPACT_ATOMS: atom_id res chain seq x y z
N MET A 1 -46.82 -1.89 11.96
CA MET A 1 -45.77 -0.98 11.49
C MET A 1 -45.20 -1.55 10.19
N LYS A 2 -45.49 -0.96 9.04
CA LYS A 2 -44.87 -1.39 7.78
C LYS A 2 -43.39 -0.98 7.83
N ILE A 3 -42.50 -1.95 7.94
CA ILE A 3 -41.06 -1.74 7.82
C ILE A 3 -40.83 -1.35 6.34
N ASP A 4 -40.34 -0.17 6.10
CA ASP A 4 -39.89 0.25 4.77
C ASP A 4 -38.76 -0.68 4.33
N PRO A 5 -38.92 -1.50 3.25
CA PRO A 5 -37.89 -2.45 2.83
C PRO A 5 -36.52 -1.80 2.61
N GLY A 6 -36.49 -0.57 2.09
CA GLY A 6 -35.26 0.18 1.86
C GLY A 6 -34.48 0.48 3.15
N LYS A 7 -35.17 0.75 4.26
CA LYS A 7 -34.52 1.00 5.57
C LYS A 7 -33.84 -0.27 6.13
N THR A 8 -34.44 -1.42 5.91
CA THR A 8 -33.86 -2.70 6.36
C THR A 8 -32.61 -3.07 5.58
N GLU A 9 -32.65 -2.86 4.25
CA GLU A 9 -31.51 -3.12 3.37
C GLU A 9 -30.36 -2.15 3.66
N ILE A 10 -30.63 -0.86 3.84
CA ILE A 10 -29.63 0.13 4.23
C ILE A 10 -28.99 -0.23 5.59
N LYS A 11 -29.77 -0.64 6.57
CA LYS A 11 -29.24 -1.06 7.87
C LYS A 11 -28.30 -2.27 7.73
N LEU A 12 -28.67 -3.22 6.89
CA LEU A 12 -27.84 -4.40 6.62
C LEU A 12 -26.50 -3.99 5.94
N LEU A 13 -26.55 -3.08 4.99
CA LEU A 13 -25.33 -2.55 4.34
C LEU A 13 -24.44 -1.80 5.32
N LEU A 14 -25.01 -0.97 6.19
CA LEU A 14 -24.25 -0.27 7.24
C LEU A 14 -23.54 -1.25 8.17
N ASN A 15 -24.21 -2.32 8.56
CA ASN A 15 -23.61 -3.37 9.42
C ASN A 15 -22.44 -4.08 8.69
N LYS A 16 -22.60 -4.39 7.40
CA LYS A 16 -21.53 -5.00 6.59
C LYS A 16 -20.35 -4.04 6.42
N MET A 17 -20.61 -2.76 6.21
CA MET A 17 -19.56 -1.74 6.14
C MET A 17 -18.81 -1.60 7.46
N ALA A 18 -19.53 -1.57 8.60
CA ALA A 18 -18.90 -1.55 9.92
C ALA A 18 -17.99 -2.75 10.14
N SER A 19 -18.42 -3.95 9.77
CA SER A 19 -17.60 -5.16 9.84
C SER A 19 -16.37 -5.07 8.93
N LEU A 20 -16.51 -4.49 7.74
CA LEU A 20 -15.38 -4.27 6.82
C LEU A 20 -14.37 -3.28 7.41
N PHE A 21 -14.83 -2.17 7.99
CA PHE A 21 -13.95 -1.20 8.64
C PHE A 21 -13.23 -1.76 9.86
N ASP A 22 -13.89 -2.59 10.65
CA ASP A 22 -13.24 -3.30 11.76
C ASP A 22 -12.17 -4.26 11.26
N TYR A 23 -12.44 -5.00 10.19
CA TYR A 23 -11.45 -5.88 9.55
C TYR A 23 -10.25 -5.10 8.99
N THR A 24 -10.44 -3.89 8.45
CA THR A 24 -9.32 -3.08 7.92
C THR A 24 -8.35 -2.60 9.00
N LYS A 25 -8.75 -2.53 10.26
CA LYS A 25 -7.84 -2.22 11.38
C LYS A 25 -6.79 -3.31 11.57
N ASP A 26 -7.14 -4.56 11.30
CA ASP A 26 -6.25 -5.72 11.45
C ASP A 26 -5.42 -5.98 10.18
N LEU A 27 -5.72 -5.27 9.07
CA LEU A 27 -5.06 -5.49 7.78
C LEU A 27 -3.55 -5.19 7.82
N VAL A 28 -3.13 -4.20 8.59
CA VAL A 28 -1.70 -3.83 8.70
C VAL A 28 -0.90 -5.00 9.28
N GLU A 29 -1.37 -5.59 10.38
CA GLU A 29 -0.71 -6.74 11.01
C GLU A 29 -0.74 -7.98 10.10
N THR A 30 -1.86 -8.20 9.43
CA THR A 30 -2.02 -9.30 8.47
C THR A 30 -1.09 -9.13 7.29
N HIS A 31 -0.95 -7.91 6.78
CA HIS A 31 -0.06 -7.57 5.66
C HIS A 31 1.41 -7.78 6.04
N GLU A 32 1.85 -7.30 7.20
CA GLU A 32 3.21 -7.55 7.71
C GLU A 32 3.52 -9.03 7.89
N LYS A 33 2.56 -9.81 8.46
CA LYS A 33 2.71 -11.24 8.61
C LYS A 33 2.84 -11.94 7.26
N SER A 34 1.99 -11.60 6.31
CA SER A 34 2.02 -12.16 4.96
C SER A 34 3.32 -11.85 4.23
N LEU A 35 3.89 -10.64 4.40
CA LEU A 35 5.21 -10.30 3.87
C LEU A 35 6.31 -11.15 4.50
N LYS A 36 6.31 -11.33 5.81
CA LYS A 36 7.29 -12.19 6.51
C LYS A 36 7.21 -13.63 6.04
N ASP A 37 6.00 -14.17 5.87
CA ASP A 37 5.79 -15.52 5.36
C ASP A 37 6.33 -15.67 3.92
N LEU A 38 6.11 -14.67 3.05
CA LEU A 38 6.64 -14.67 1.69
C LEU A 38 8.18 -14.57 1.67
N LEU A 39 8.77 -13.74 2.53
CA LEU A 39 10.23 -13.62 2.63
C LEU A 39 10.88 -14.96 3.02
N ILE A 40 10.23 -15.71 3.90
CA ILE A 40 10.67 -17.06 4.28
C ILE A 40 10.47 -18.04 3.12
N GLN A 41 9.29 -18.02 2.49
CA GLN A 41 8.94 -18.94 1.39
C GLN A 41 9.88 -18.80 0.19
N TYR A 42 10.32 -17.58 -0.13
CA TYR A 42 11.20 -17.29 -1.26
C TYR A 42 12.68 -17.18 -0.87
N ASP A 43 13.05 -17.56 0.37
CA ASP A 43 14.42 -17.56 0.89
C ASP A 43 15.12 -16.19 0.86
N TYR A 44 14.37 -15.12 1.05
CA TYR A 44 14.90 -13.75 1.20
C TYR A 44 15.29 -13.44 2.66
N LYS A 45 16.12 -14.31 3.22
CA LYS A 45 16.57 -14.19 4.62
C LYS A 45 17.25 -12.84 4.90
N ASN A 46 18.05 -12.35 3.97
CA ASN A 46 18.73 -11.05 4.05
C ASN A 46 17.75 -9.88 4.20
N ILE A 47 16.57 -9.93 3.58
CA ILE A 47 15.52 -8.92 3.75
C ILE A 47 14.72 -9.16 5.03
N TYR A 48 14.42 -10.43 5.33
CA TYR A 48 13.72 -10.80 6.57
C TYR A 48 14.48 -10.31 7.82
N ASP A 49 15.80 -10.50 7.87
CA ASP A 49 16.66 -10.11 8.99
C ASP A 49 16.74 -8.58 9.18
N LYS A 50 16.41 -7.80 8.16
CA LYS A 50 16.33 -6.33 8.25
C LYS A 50 15.09 -5.81 8.99
N ASN A 51 14.12 -6.68 9.26
CA ASN A 51 12.90 -6.38 10.00
C ASN A 51 12.23 -5.07 9.56
N LEU A 52 11.83 -5.03 8.28
CA LEU A 52 11.22 -3.85 7.67
C LEU A 52 9.79 -3.65 8.16
N MET A 53 9.45 -2.42 8.47
CA MET A 53 8.08 -1.99 8.73
C MET A 53 7.33 -1.81 7.41
N ILE A 54 6.00 -1.88 7.44
CA ILE A 54 5.16 -1.70 6.25
C ILE A 54 5.38 -0.32 5.59
N SER A 55 5.59 0.73 6.38
CA SER A 55 5.90 2.06 5.87
C SER A 55 7.23 2.12 5.11
N GLU A 56 8.22 1.31 5.50
CA GLU A 56 9.50 1.18 4.78
C GLU A 56 9.28 0.47 3.44
N PHE A 57 8.44 -0.57 3.39
CA PHE A 57 8.04 -1.23 2.13
C PHE A 57 7.30 -0.27 1.20
N HIS A 58 6.40 0.57 1.71
CA HIS A 58 5.68 1.55 0.89
C HIS A 58 6.63 2.60 0.26
N VAL A 59 7.66 3.04 0.98
CA VAL A 59 8.68 3.94 0.42
C VAL A 59 9.53 3.22 -0.62
N ILE A 60 9.95 1.97 -0.37
CA ILE A 60 10.65 1.13 -1.35
C ILE A 60 9.80 0.96 -2.62
N ASP A 61 8.52 0.71 -2.47
CA ASP A 61 7.57 0.52 -3.57
C ASP A 61 7.44 1.79 -4.42
N CYS A 62 7.29 2.94 -3.75
CA CYS A 62 7.24 4.25 -4.41
C CYS A 62 8.52 4.51 -5.22
N ILE A 63 9.70 4.24 -4.65
CA ILE A 63 11.00 4.41 -5.33
C ILE A 63 11.14 3.39 -6.47
N GLY A 64 10.69 2.16 -6.29
CA GLY A 64 10.78 1.09 -7.29
C GLY A 64 9.95 1.31 -8.54
N LYS A 65 8.79 1.95 -8.40
CA LYS A 65 7.87 2.27 -9.50
C LYS A 65 8.28 3.48 -10.33
N ASN A 66 9.23 4.27 -9.84
CA ASN A 66 9.65 5.52 -10.46
C ASN A 66 11.16 5.54 -10.68
N ARG A 67 11.63 6.35 -11.64
CA ARG A 67 13.06 6.34 -11.99
C ARG A 67 13.91 7.20 -11.08
N LEU A 68 13.38 8.32 -10.60
CA LEU A 68 14.17 9.31 -9.88
C LEU A 68 13.25 10.11 -8.95
N LEU A 69 13.27 9.81 -7.66
CA LEU A 69 12.39 10.44 -6.69
C LEU A 69 13.16 11.18 -5.60
N ASN A 70 12.69 12.38 -5.28
CA ASN A 70 13.09 13.12 -4.10
C ASN A 70 12.08 12.91 -2.94
N ALA A 71 12.47 13.33 -1.73
CA ALA A 71 11.62 13.20 -0.54
C ALA A 71 10.28 13.96 -0.66
N THR A 72 10.25 15.06 -1.40
CA THR A 72 9.03 15.85 -1.61
C THR A 72 8.00 15.08 -2.43
N PHE A 73 8.44 14.40 -3.49
CA PHE A 73 7.55 13.57 -4.30
C PHE A 73 7.02 12.38 -3.49
N ILE A 74 7.89 11.66 -2.77
CA ILE A 74 7.51 10.51 -1.94
C ILE A 74 6.49 10.94 -0.86
N SER A 75 6.72 12.10 -0.23
CA SER A 75 5.81 12.68 0.77
C SER A 75 4.40 12.91 0.20
N LYS A 76 4.30 13.45 -1.01
CA LYS A 76 3.01 13.68 -1.68
C LYS A 76 2.33 12.39 -2.11
N GLU A 77 3.10 11.48 -2.70
CA GLU A 77 2.57 10.21 -3.22
C GLU A 77 2.03 9.31 -2.11
N LEU A 78 2.70 9.27 -0.96
CA LEU A 78 2.31 8.43 0.17
C LEU A 78 1.45 9.16 1.21
N ASP A 79 1.10 10.43 0.97
CA ASP A 79 0.37 11.28 1.95
C ASP A 79 1.00 11.26 3.35
N MET A 80 2.33 11.41 3.39
CA MET A 80 3.13 11.40 4.61
C MET A 80 3.86 12.73 4.78
N THR A 81 4.16 13.11 6.01
CA THR A 81 4.96 14.32 6.27
C THR A 81 6.40 14.17 5.78
N LYS A 82 7.04 15.27 5.37
CA LYS A 82 8.45 15.28 4.98
C LYS A 82 9.37 14.75 6.10
N GLY A 83 9.03 15.03 7.36
CA GLY A 83 9.78 14.52 8.51
C GLY A 83 9.69 13.00 8.65
N ALA A 84 8.52 12.41 8.41
CA ALA A 84 8.35 10.96 8.40
C ALA A 84 9.15 10.32 7.25
N ILE A 85 9.05 10.86 6.04
CA ILE A 85 9.84 10.38 4.89
C ILE A 85 11.35 10.48 5.16
N SER A 86 11.82 11.59 5.74
CA SER A 86 13.22 11.76 6.10
C SER A 86 13.71 10.67 7.07
N LYS A 87 12.91 10.31 8.07
CA LYS A 87 13.25 9.22 9.02
C LYS A 87 13.28 7.86 8.33
N ILE A 88 12.31 7.58 7.47
CA ILE A 88 12.22 6.31 6.75
C ILE A 88 13.38 6.16 5.77
N THR A 89 13.67 7.19 4.96
CA THR A 89 14.78 7.16 4.00
C THR A 89 16.14 7.01 4.69
N ALA A 90 16.34 7.66 5.84
CA ALA A 90 17.54 7.48 6.66
C ALA A 90 17.73 6.01 7.09
N LYS A 91 16.68 5.37 7.59
CA LYS A 91 16.70 3.95 7.95
C LYS A 91 16.97 3.04 6.76
N LEU A 92 16.34 3.32 5.61
CA LEU A 92 16.53 2.55 4.38
C LEU A 92 17.95 2.67 3.82
N LEU A 93 18.57 3.85 3.94
CA LEU A 93 19.99 4.08 3.63
C LEU A 93 20.89 3.26 4.56
N GLU A 94 20.64 3.31 5.86
CA GLU A 94 21.39 2.54 6.85
C GLU A 94 21.27 1.02 6.61
N LYS A 95 20.07 0.55 6.26
CA LYS A 95 19.81 -0.86 5.91
C LYS A 95 20.37 -1.28 4.54
N GLY A 96 20.89 -0.34 3.74
CA GLY A 96 21.47 -0.62 2.43
C GLY A 96 20.44 -0.98 1.36
N LEU A 97 19.20 -0.51 1.49
CA LEU A 97 18.10 -0.81 0.56
C LEU A 97 17.89 0.26 -0.51
N ILE A 98 18.31 1.48 -0.22
CA ILE A 98 18.29 2.61 -1.17
C ILE A 98 19.64 3.30 -1.24
N LYS A 99 19.85 4.06 -2.30
CA LYS A 99 20.99 4.96 -2.49
C LYS A 99 20.49 6.39 -2.64
N ALA A 100 21.26 7.33 -2.09
CA ALA A 100 21.06 8.76 -2.27
C ALA A 100 21.98 9.27 -3.39
N ASN A 101 21.40 9.95 -4.36
CA ASN A 101 22.12 10.47 -5.52
C ASN A 101 21.86 11.98 -5.65
N ARG A 102 22.83 12.70 -6.19
CA ARG A 102 22.69 14.10 -6.56
C ARG A 102 22.95 14.24 -8.05
N LEU A 103 22.13 15.03 -8.73
CA LEU A 103 22.33 15.32 -10.14
C LEU A 103 23.41 16.39 -10.31
N GLU A 104 24.18 16.31 -11.40
CA GLU A 104 25.23 17.29 -11.69
C GLU A 104 24.68 18.73 -11.83
N ASN A 105 23.46 18.85 -12.40
CA ASN A 105 22.76 20.12 -12.60
C ASN A 105 21.92 20.57 -11.39
N ASN A 106 21.72 19.73 -10.39
CA ASN A 106 21.00 20.06 -9.17
C ASN A 106 21.58 19.35 -7.92
N LYS A 107 22.65 19.95 -7.39
CA LYS A 107 23.34 19.40 -6.21
C LYS A 107 22.60 19.63 -4.88
N LYS A 108 21.52 20.41 -4.89
CA LYS A 108 20.74 20.74 -3.69
C LYS A 108 19.72 19.66 -3.36
N GLU A 109 19.19 18.96 -4.37
CA GLU A 109 18.21 17.91 -4.17
C GLU A 109 18.85 16.53 -4.10
N ILE A 110 18.30 15.70 -3.22
CA ILE A 110 18.67 14.29 -3.07
C ILE A 110 17.61 13.46 -3.74
N TYR A 111 18.05 12.56 -4.62
CA TYR A 111 17.20 11.57 -5.28
C TYR A 111 17.55 10.18 -4.80
N TYR A 112 16.53 9.33 -4.65
CA TYR A 112 16.66 7.98 -4.15
C TYR A 112 16.45 6.96 -5.26
N THR A 113 17.26 5.92 -5.23
CA THR A 113 17.15 4.73 -6.10
C THR A 113 17.29 3.48 -5.26
N LEU A 114 16.76 2.36 -5.74
CA LEU A 114 16.91 1.07 -5.05
C LEU A 114 18.31 0.50 -5.26
N THR A 115 18.84 -0.15 -4.22
CA THR A 115 19.96 -1.07 -4.34
C THR A 115 19.48 -2.43 -4.88
N ALA A 116 20.38 -3.39 -5.12
CA ALA A 116 20.00 -4.75 -5.47
C ALA A 116 19.10 -5.38 -4.37
N GLN A 117 19.44 -5.20 -3.10
CA GLN A 117 18.61 -5.68 -1.98
C GLN A 117 17.29 -4.91 -1.87
N GLY A 118 17.28 -3.61 -2.15
CA GLY A 118 16.05 -2.83 -2.23
C GLY A 118 15.13 -3.34 -3.35
N ARG A 119 15.69 -3.78 -4.47
CA ARG A 119 14.94 -4.39 -5.57
C ARG A 119 14.29 -5.71 -5.14
N GLU A 120 15.01 -6.56 -4.40
CA GLU A 120 14.43 -7.78 -3.83
C GLU A 120 13.26 -7.50 -2.89
N ALA A 121 13.40 -6.49 -2.00
CA ALA A 121 12.31 -6.07 -1.11
C ALA A 121 11.11 -5.52 -1.90
N PHE A 122 11.34 -4.77 -2.96
CA PHE A 122 10.31 -4.29 -3.87
C PHE A 122 9.56 -5.46 -4.54
N GLU A 123 10.28 -6.41 -5.11
CA GLU A 123 9.70 -7.55 -5.84
C GLU A 123 8.84 -8.44 -4.94
N ILE A 124 9.26 -8.68 -3.69
CA ILE A 124 8.47 -9.48 -2.76
C ILE A 124 7.18 -8.77 -2.34
N HIS A 125 7.24 -7.44 -2.19
CA HIS A 125 6.06 -6.63 -1.89
C HIS A 125 5.08 -6.62 -3.07
N GLU A 126 5.56 -6.51 -4.29
CA GLU A 126 4.73 -6.64 -5.51
C GLU A 126 4.05 -8.02 -5.58
N LYS A 127 4.77 -9.11 -5.29
CA LYS A 127 4.17 -10.46 -5.22
C LYS A 127 3.04 -10.57 -4.19
N LEU A 128 3.16 -9.89 -3.05
CA LEU A 128 2.09 -9.86 -2.07
C LEU A 128 0.84 -9.16 -2.65
N HIS A 129 1.02 -8.00 -3.28
CA HIS A 129 -0.08 -7.27 -3.91
C HIS A 129 -0.73 -8.07 -5.06
N GLU A 130 0.06 -8.78 -5.87
CA GLU A 130 -0.47 -9.68 -6.90
C GLU A 130 -1.39 -10.74 -6.29
N LYS A 131 -0.97 -11.41 -5.21
CA LYS A 131 -1.79 -12.41 -4.52
C LYS A 131 -3.06 -11.83 -3.90
N GLU A 132 -2.99 -10.63 -3.34
CA GLU A 132 -4.15 -9.92 -2.79
C GLU A 132 -5.13 -9.53 -3.92
N ASN A 133 -4.60 -9.04 -5.04
CA ASN A 133 -5.39 -8.69 -6.22
C ASN A 133 -6.08 -9.90 -6.85
N GLU A 134 -5.43 -11.05 -6.92
CA GLU A 134 -6.05 -12.31 -7.42
C GLU A 134 -7.29 -12.67 -6.60
N LYS A 135 -7.25 -12.52 -5.28
CA LYS A 135 -8.42 -12.77 -4.42
C LYS A 135 -9.56 -11.78 -4.70
N LEU A 136 -9.24 -10.51 -4.89
CA LEU A 136 -10.23 -9.48 -5.24
C LEU A 136 -10.82 -9.71 -6.63
N LEU A 137 -10.00 -10.06 -7.62
CA LEU A 137 -10.45 -10.39 -8.97
C LEU A 137 -11.42 -11.57 -8.94
N ALA A 138 -11.13 -12.62 -8.19
CA ALA A 138 -12.04 -13.77 -8.02
C ALA A 138 -13.39 -13.39 -7.37
N ILE A 139 -13.43 -12.32 -6.57
CA ILE A 139 -14.68 -11.77 -6.04
C ILE A 139 -15.41 -10.99 -7.14
N PHE A 140 -14.71 -10.12 -7.87
CA PHE A 140 -15.29 -9.29 -8.93
C PHE A 140 -15.83 -10.11 -10.10
N ASP A 141 -15.26 -11.26 -10.40
CA ASP A 141 -15.74 -12.19 -11.42
C ASP A 141 -17.17 -12.72 -11.17
N LYS A 142 -17.68 -12.55 -9.95
CA LYS A 142 -19.07 -12.92 -9.60
C LYS A 142 -20.11 -11.87 -10.00
N TYR A 143 -19.66 -10.69 -10.43
CA TYR A 143 -20.52 -9.54 -10.73
C TYR A 143 -20.50 -9.21 -12.21
N ASN A 144 -21.65 -8.84 -12.74
CA ASN A 144 -21.75 -8.34 -14.12
C ASN A 144 -21.29 -6.88 -14.22
N LYS A 145 -21.19 -6.38 -15.46
CA LYS A 145 -20.70 -5.02 -15.73
C LYS A 145 -21.54 -3.92 -15.06
N GLU A 146 -22.85 -4.06 -15.01
CA GLU A 146 -23.75 -3.06 -14.40
C GLU A 146 -23.57 -3.04 -12.89
N GLU A 147 -23.45 -4.19 -12.28
CA GLU A 147 -23.17 -4.33 -10.83
C GLU A 147 -21.81 -3.75 -10.48
N LEU A 148 -20.77 -4.03 -11.27
CA LEU A 148 -19.43 -3.45 -11.07
C LEU A 148 -19.45 -1.92 -11.22
N ASN A 149 -20.20 -1.38 -12.18
CA ASN A 149 -20.36 0.07 -12.32
C ASN A 149 -21.06 0.69 -11.11
N THR A 150 -22.07 0.01 -10.57
CA THR A 150 -22.79 0.45 -9.36
C THR A 150 -21.87 0.44 -8.14
N ILE A 151 -21.08 -0.61 -7.97
CA ILE A 151 -20.06 -0.72 -6.91
C ILE A 151 -19.01 0.40 -7.04
N SER A 152 -18.51 0.62 -8.26
CA SER A 152 -17.51 1.69 -8.53
C SER A 152 -18.06 3.06 -8.14
N LYS A 153 -19.28 3.38 -8.57
CA LYS A 153 -19.95 4.65 -8.22
C LYS A 153 -20.12 4.81 -6.71
N PHE A 154 -20.56 3.75 -6.02
CA PHE A 154 -20.69 3.77 -4.57
C PHE A 154 -19.35 4.06 -3.87
N LEU A 155 -18.27 3.42 -4.32
CA LEU A 155 -16.93 3.65 -3.78
C LEU A 155 -16.42 5.06 -4.07
N ASP A 156 -16.70 5.62 -5.25
CA ASP A 156 -16.35 6.99 -5.60
C ASP A 156 -17.07 7.99 -4.69
N ASP A 157 -18.37 7.82 -4.48
CA ASP A 157 -19.16 8.66 -3.59
C ASP A 157 -18.63 8.62 -2.15
N LEU A 158 -18.29 7.41 -1.67
CA LEU A 158 -17.73 7.21 -0.33
C LEU A 158 -16.34 7.85 -0.17
N LEU A 159 -15.45 7.66 -1.14
CA LEU A 159 -14.10 8.24 -1.13
C LEU A 159 -14.13 9.78 -1.21
N ASN A 160 -15.03 10.33 -1.98
CA ASN A 160 -15.20 11.78 -2.09
C ASN A 160 -15.69 12.40 -0.77
N ASP A 161 -16.61 11.73 -0.08
CA ASP A 161 -17.10 12.18 1.24
C ASP A 161 -15.99 12.12 2.31
N PHE A 162 -15.15 11.09 2.30
CA PHE A 162 -14.02 10.97 3.23
C PHE A 162 -12.86 11.94 2.96
N ARG A 163 -12.73 12.45 1.74
CA ARG A 163 -11.70 13.43 1.36
C ARG A 163 -12.11 14.89 1.56
N GLY A 164 -13.43 15.12 1.72
CA GLY A 164 -13.98 16.46 1.99
C GLY A 164 -13.68 16.92 3.38
#